data_0e1ee704df98557b861d83a2c56bc792
#
_entry.id   0e1ee704df98557b861d83a2c56bc792
#
_cell.length_a   1.000
_cell.length_b   1.000
_cell.length_c   1.000
_cell.angle_alpha   90.00
_cell.angle_beta   90.00
_cell.angle_gamma   90.00
#
_symmetry.space_group_name_H-M   'P 1'
#
loop_
_entity.id
_entity.type
_entity.pdbx_description
1 polymer ?
#
loop_
_entity_poly.entity_id
_entity_poly.type
_entity_poly.pdbx_seq_one_letter_code
_entity_poly.pdbx_strand_id
1 'polypeptide(L)'
;MMISMQLEHIDFLDQEIAKLDQEIEEQMRPFEQEIALLDEIPGIGVRSAQTVLACIGTDMSRFATASHIASWAGLCPGNNESAGKRKKAKTTKGNPLLRTTLIQAAKAASRTKDTYLSAQYHRIAARRGKNKAAVAVAHTILVIIYCMLKNHLPYQEMGADYFAKINAKAIKNRAIKQLEMLGYQVKIEAA
;
A
#
# COMPACT_ATOMS: atom_id res chain seq x y z
N MET A 1 0.51 34.41 30.14
CA MET A 1 1.94 34.41 29.84
C MET A 1 2.41 33.06 29.27
N MET A 2 2.33 31.88 29.95
CA MET A 2 2.80 30.60 29.36
C MET A 2 2.03 30.20 28.09
N ILE A 3 0.71 30.34 28.07
CA ILE A 3 -0.14 29.98 26.89
C ILE A 3 0.20 30.89 25.69
N SER A 4 0.42 32.20 25.91
CA SER A 4 0.81 33.12 24.85
C SER A 4 2.15 32.74 24.22
N MET A 5 3.15 32.40 25.02
CA MET A 5 4.45 31.92 24.51
C MET A 5 4.35 30.60 23.72
N GLN A 6 3.47 29.71 24.14
CA GLN A 6 3.25 28.44 23.41
C GLN A 6 2.54 28.69 22.06
N LEU A 7 1.57 29.60 22.01
CA LEU A 7 0.92 29.98 20.76
C LEU A 7 1.92 30.66 19.79
N GLU A 8 2.72 31.61 20.27
CA GLU A 8 3.76 32.25 19.47
C GLU A 8 4.77 31.21 18.91
N HIS A 9 5.09 30.19 19.70
CA HIS A 9 5.99 29.12 19.21
C HIS A 9 5.30 28.23 18.16
N ILE A 10 4.01 27.96 18.30
CA ILE A 10 3.24 27.25 17.27
C ILE A 10 3.22 28.07 15.97
N ASP A 11 2.89 29.37 16.04
CA ASP A 11 2.88 30.26 14.88
C ASP A 11 4.24 30.34 14.19
N PHE A 12 5.32 30.36 14.96
CA PHE A 12 6.69 30.30 14.43
C PHE A 12 6.95 28.99 13.67
N LEU A 13 6.60 27.86 14.28
CA LEU A 13 6.78 26.54 13.64
C LEU A 13 5.94 26.41 12.37
N ASP A 14 4.72 26.90 12.35
CA ASP A 14 3.86 26.90 11.18
C ASP A 14 4.47 27.73 10.02
N GLN A 15 5.09 28.88 10.33
CA GLN A 15 5.80 29.69 9.34
C GLN A 15 7.04 28.95 8.77
N GLU A 16 7.82 28.29 9.63
CA GLU A 16 8.97 27.52 9.18
C GLU A 16 8.56 26.29 8.34
N ILE A 17 7.48 25.61 8.71
CA ILE A 17 6.90 24.53 7.91
C ILE A 17 6.46 25.04 6.54
N ALA A 18 5.79 26.21 6.47
CA ALA A 18 5.36 26.78 5.20
C ALA A 18 6.53 27.11 4.27
N LYS A 19 7.65 27.62 4.81
CA LYS A 19 8.87 27.86 4.03
C LYS A 19 9.47 26.58 3.48
N LEU A 20 9.56 25.54 4.31
CA LEU A 20 10.06 24.23 3.88
C LEU A 20 9.14 23.58 2.83
N ASP A 21 7.83 23.69 3.01
CA ASP A 21 6.86 23.21 2.04
C ASP A 21 7.04 23.89 0.67
N GLN A 22 7.27 25.21 0.65
CA GLN A 22 7.53 25.95 -0.58
C GLN A 22 8.85 25.51 -1.25
N GLU A 23 9.91 25.32 -0.48
CA GLU A 23 11.18 24.83 -1.02
C GLU A 23 11.04 23.41 -1.58
N ILE A 24 10.33 22.53 -0.89
CA ILE A 24 10.02 21.18 -1.39
C ILE A 24 9.24 21.26 -2.69
N GLU A 25 8.22 22.11 -2.78
CA GLU A 25 7.42 22.30 -3.99
C GLU A 25 8.28 22.73 -5.18
N GLU A 26 9.18 23.71 -4.97
CA GLU A 26 10.11 24.15 -6.01
C GLU A 26 11.05 23.02 -6.47
N GLN A 27 11.62 22.26 -5.54
CA GLN A 27 12.50 21.14 -5.85
C GLN A 27 11.77 19.99 -6.54
N MET A 28 10.49 19.78 -6.23
CA MET A 28 9.67 18.71 -6.78
C MET A 28 8.95 19.09 -8.08
N ARG A 29 9.00 20.36 -8.50
CA ARG A 29 8.39 20.84 -9.74
C ARG A 29 8.75 20.02 -10.99
N PRO A 30 10.00 19.56 -11.20
CA PRO A 30 10.34 18.72 -12.34
C PRO A 30 9.60 17.37 -12.37
N PHE A 31 8.99 16.95 -11.25
CA PHE A 31 8.35 15.66 -11.05
C PHE A 31 6.83 15.76 -10.85
N GLU A 32 6.24 16.90 -11.24
CA GLU A 32 4.78 17.13 -11.06
C GLU A 32 3.92 16.05 -11.73
N GLN A 33 4.34 15.57 -12.90
CA GLN A 33 3.62 14.55 -13.64
C GLN A 33 3.62 13.22 -12.89
N GLU A 34 4.75 12.80 -12.36
CA GLU A 34 4.88 11.58 -11.57
C GLU A 34 4.17 11.70 -10.22
N ILE A 35 4.19 12.89 -9.59
CA ILE A 35 3.45 13.14 -8.35
C ILE A 35 1.95 12.99 -8.61
N ALA A 36 1.42 13.63 -9.67
CA ALA A 36 0.02 13.53 -10.04
C ALA A 36 -0.38 12.08 -10.36
N LEU A 37 0.49 11.35 -11.07
CA LEU A 37 0.29 9.95 -11.36
C LEU A 37 0.19 9.09 -10.08
N LEU A 38 1.05 9.32 -9.11
CA LEU A 38 1.04 8.56 -7.86
C LEU A 38 -0.11 8.95 -6.91
N ASP A 39 -0.59 10.19 -6.97
CA ASP A 39 -1.74 10.68 -6.18
C ASP A 39 -3.06 9.97 -6.55
N GLU A 40 -3.15 9.38 -7.74
CA GLU A 40 -4.29 8.55 -8.15
C GLU A 40 -4.44 7.27 -7.31
N ILE A 41 -3.37 6.82 -6.64
CA ILE A 41 -3.40 5.58 -5.86
C ILE A 41 -4.14 5.83 -4.54
N PRO A 42 -5.21 5.06 -4.23
CA PRO A 42 -5.92 5.20 -2.97
C PRO A 42 -4.99 5.16 -1.75
N GLY A 43 -5.00 6.23 -0.96
CA GLY A 43 -4.20 6.38 0.26
C GLY A 43 -2.83 7.01 0.05
N ILE A 44 -2.45 7.33 -1.17
CA ILE A 44 -1.31 8.19 -1.48
C ILE A 44 -1.86 9.60 -1.72
N GLY A 45 -1.30 10.61 -1.08
CA GLY A 45 -1.53 12.01 -1.37
C GLY A 45 -0.22 12.66 -1.79
N VAL A 46 -0.26 13.91 -2.24
CA VAL A 46 0.87 14.67 -2.78
C VAL A 46 2.15 14.53 -1.94
N ARG A 47 2.07 14.76 -0.62
CA ARG A 47 3.24 14.64 0.29
C ARG A 47 3.80 13.22 0.34
N SER A 48 2.94 12.20 0.29
CA SER A 48 3.38 10.81 0.26
C SER A 48 4.04 10.47 -1.07
N ALA A 49 3.50 10.96 -2.19
CA ALA A 49 4.08 10.81 -3.52
C ALA A 49 5.47 11.47 -3.61
N GLN A 50 5.61 12.71 -3.12
CA GLN A 50 6.88 13.41 -3.02
C GLN A 50 7.92 12.62 -2.20
N THR A 51 7.52 12.12 -1.02
CA THR A 51 8.39 11.31 -0.16
C THR A 51 8.83 10.01 -0.85
N VAL A 52 7.91 9.35 -1.54
CA VAL A 52 8.22 8.13 -2.30
C VAL A 52 9.21 8.43 -3.41
N LEU A 53 8.96 9.46 -4.23
CA LEU A 53 9.86 9.85 -5.32
C LEU A 53 11.23 10.30 -4.81
N ALA A 54 11.30 11.04 -3.70
CA ALA A 54 12.56 11.40 -3.07
C ALA A 54 13.37 10.17 -2.62
N CYS A 55 12.69 9.07 -2.24
CA CYS A 55 13.37 7.83 -1.83
C CYS A 55 13.82 6.96 -3.00
N ILE A 56 13.00 6.82 -4.05
CA ILE A 56 13.23 5.83 -5.12
C ILE A 56 13.63 6.45 -6.46
N GLY A 57 13.38 7.76 -6.65
CA GLY A 57 13.51 8.44 -7.95
C GLY A 57 12.42 8.04 -8.94
N THR A 58 12.52 8.55 -10.16
CA THR A 58 11.61 8.22 -11.27
C THR A 58 12.15 7.13 -12.18
N ASP A 59 13.49 6.98 -12.21
CA ASP A 59 14.15 5.97 -13.04
C ASP A 59 14.08 4.57 -12.42
N MET A 60 13.17 3.76 -12.93
CA MET A 60 12.96 2.38 -12.48
C MET A 60 13.95 1.39 -13.08
N SER A 61 14.86 1.79 -13.98
CA SER A 61 15.92 0.92 -14.50
C SER A 61 16.91 0.48 -13.42
N ARG A 62 17.01 1.28 -12.33
CA ARG A 62 17.80 0.98 -11.13
C ARG A 62 17.35 -0.30 -10.38
N PHE A 63 16.13 -0.72 -10.62
CA PHE A 63 15.56 -1.94 -10.01
C PHE A 63 15.16 -2.91 -11.11
N ALA A 64 15.83 -4.04 -11.19
CA ALA A 64 15.57 -5.04 -12.23
C ALA A 64 14.11 -5.54 -12.22
N THR A 65 13.50 -5.67 -11.03
CA THR A 65 12.11 -6.11 -10.87
C THR A 65 11.41 -5.41 -9.69
N ALA A 66 10.08 -5.46 -9.67
CA ALA A 66 9.27 -5.03 -8.54
C ALA A 66 9.63 -5.74 -7.22
N SER A 67 10.10 -6.99 -7.29
CA SER A 67 10.57 -7.72 -6.10
C SER A 67 11.86 -7.15 -5.53
N HIS A 68 12.76 -6.63 -6.37
CA HIS A 68 14.00 -6.00 -5.91
C HIS A 68 13.71 -4.71 -5.14
N ILE A 69 12.88 -3.81 -5.67
CA ILE A 69 12.50 -2.59 -4.95
C ILE A 69 11.74 -2.89 -3.66
N ALA A 70 10.84 -3.89 -3.65
CA ALA A 70 10.10 -4.29 -2.46
C ALA A 70 11.03 -4.87 -1.37
N SER A 71 12.05 -5.62 -1.75
CA SER A 71 13.08 -6.14 -0.85
C SER A 71 13.94 -5.00 -0.28
N TRP A 72 14.39 -4.09 -1.15
CA TRP A 72 15.16 -2.91 -0.76
C TRP A 72 14.39 -1.99 0.20
N ALA A 73 13.09 -1.82 0.00
CA ALA A 73 12.22 -1.07 0.88
C ALA A 73 11.94 -1.77 2.24
N GLY A 74 12.35 -3.04 2.40
CA GLY A 74 12.10 -3.81 3.61
C GLY A 74 10.63 -4.22 3.79
N LEU A 75 9.89 -4.37 2.70
CA LEU A 75 8.49 -4.80 2.70
C LEU A 75 8.32 -6.30 2.41
N CYS A 76 9.40 -6.99 2.03
CA CYS A 76 9.40 -8.44 1.85
C CYS A 76 9.61 -9.17 3.18
N PRO A 77 8.99 -10.35 3.35
CA PRO A 77 9.32 -11.21 4.48
C PRO A 77 10.77 -11.70 4.37
N GLY A 78 11.51 -11.69 5.48
CA GLY A 78 12.83 -12.29 5.53
C GLY A 78 12.74 -13.80 5.34
N ASN A 79 13.80 -14.40 4.79
CA ASN A 79 13.93 -15.85 4.73
C ASN A 79 14.44 -16.39 6.08
N ASN A 80 13.61 -17.17 6.78
CA ASN A 80 13.98 -17.81 8.04
C ASN A 80 13.56 -19.27 7.96
N GLU A 81 14.38 -20.04 7.25
CA GLU A 81 14.19 -21.48 7.05
C GLU A 81 15.44 -22.22 7.51
N SER A 82 15.27 -23.26 8.32
CA SER A 82 16.36 -24.12 8.78
C SER A 82 15.88 -25.55 8.79
N ALA A 83 16.65 -26.46 8.18
CA ALA A 83 16.37 -27.89 8.07
C ALA A 83 14.95 -28.18 7.51
N GLY A 84 14.52 -27.44 6.46
CA GLY A 84 13.21 -27.59 5.83
C GLY A 84 12.04 -27.04 6.66
N LYS A 85 12.27 -26.47 7.85
CA LYS A 85 11.24 -25.89 8.69
C LYS A 85 11.22 -24.36 8.58
N ARG A 86 10.10 -23.83 8.07
CA ARG A 86 9.87 -22.39 7.98
C ARG A 86 9.54 -21.82 9.35
N LYS A 87 10.38 -20.93 9.87
CA LYS A 87 10.16 -20.19 11.11
C LYS A 87 9.50 -18.84 10.82
N LYS A 88 8.91 -18.21 11.86
CA LYS A 88 8.38 -16.84 11.73
C LYS A 88 9.51 -15.89 11.35
N ALA A 89 9.43 -15.30 10.17
CA ALA A 89 10.37 -14.28 9.74
C ALA A 89 9.77 -12.89 9.94
N LYS A 90 10.58 -11.96 10.46
CA LYS A 90 10.30 -10.53 10.38
C LYS A 90 10.60 -10.06 8.96
N THR A 91 10.05 -8.92 8.54
CA THR A 91 10.45 -8.27 7.29
C THR A 91 11.93 -7.87 7.35
N THR A 92 12.58 -7.84 6.20
CA THR A 92 13.97 -7.35 6.07
C THR A 92 14.08 -5.89 6.54
N LYS A 93 15.29 -5.48 6.91
CA LYS A 93 15.60 -4.06 7.13
C LYS A 93 15.66 -3.39 5.74
N GLY A 94 15.10 -2.19 5.62
CA GLY A 94 15.10 -1.42 4.38
C GLY A 94 15.07 0.07 4.69
N ASN A 95 14.70 0.90 3.71
CA ASN A 95 14.54 2.34 3.91
C ASN A 95 13.39 2.62 4.91
N PRO A 96 13.67 3.15 6.11
CA PRO A 96 12.64 3.32 7.14
C PRO A 96 11.61 4.39 6.77
N LEU A 97 12.02 5.44 6.07
CA LEU A 97 11.13 6.53 5.64
C LEU A 97 10.12 6.03 4.61
N LEU A 98 10.59 5.42 3.53
CA LEU A 98 9.74 4.84 2.50
C LEU A 98 8.77 3.80 3.08
N ARG A 99 9.29 2.91 3.92
CA ARG A 99 8.49 1.88 4.57
C ARG A 99 7.36 2.48 5.43
N THR A 100 7.68 3.49 6.25
CA THR A 100 6.69 4.13 7.12
C THR A 100 5.63 4.84 6.31
N THR A 101 6.03 5.60 5.29
CA THR A 101 5.12 6.29 4.37
C THR A 101 4.16 5.32 3.69
N LEU A 102 4.67 4.22 3.14
CA LEU A 102 3.82 3.22 2.47
C LEU A 102 2.90 2.45 3.43
N ILE A 103 3.32 2.21 4.68
CA ILE A 103 2.43 1.63 5.70
C ILE A 103 1.31 2.61 6.09
N GLN A 104 1.61 3.90 6.18
CA GLN A 104 0.59 4.94 6.42
C GLN A 104 -0.38 5.03 5.24
N ALA A 105 0.12 5.04 4.01
CA ALA A 105 -0.69 4.98 2.80
C ALA A 105 -1.60 3.74 2.77
N ALA A 106 -1.08 2.57 3.12
CA ALA A 106 -1.88 1.35 3.21
C ALA A 106 -3.00 1.42 4.26
N LYS A 107 -2.75 2.09 5.40
CA LYS A 107 -3.78 2.33 6.42
C LYS A 107 -4.82 3.36 5.95
N ALA A 108 -4.42 4.37 5.19
CA ALA A 108 -5.34 5.32 4.56
C ALA A 108 -6.19 4.63 3.50
N ALA A 109 -5.58 3.87 2.59
CA ALA A 109 -6.26 3.07 1.58
C ALA A 109 -7.30 2.10 2.17
N SER A 110 -7.04 1.54 3.35
CA SER A 110 -7.99 0.65 4.03
C SER A 110 -9.32 1.32 4.41
N ARG A 111 -9.37 2.64 4.44
CA ARG A 111 -10.57 3.43 4.77
C ARG A 111 -11.32 3.90 3.52
N THR A 112 -10.71 3.81 2.35
CA THR A 112 -11.34 4.16 1.07
C THR A 112 -12.29 3.03 0.68
N LYS A 113 -13.56 3.37 0.46
CA LYS A 113 -14.59 2.38 0.11
C LYS A 113 -14.41 1.90 -1.34
N ASP A 114 -14.88 0.69 -1.59
CA ASP A 114 -15.03 0.10 -2.94
C ASP A 114 -13.73 0.01 -3.76
N THR A 115 -12.56 -0.04 -3.09
CA THR A 115 -11.26 -0.17 -3.73
C THR A 115 -10.64 -1.56 -3.53
N TYR A 116 -9.83 -1.96 -4.51
CA TYR A 116 -9.03 -3.17 -4.46
C TYR A 116 -8.12 -3.24 -3.21
N LEU A 117 -7.43 -2.11 -2.91
CA LEU A 117 -6.50 -2.04 -1.77
C LEU A 117 -7.23 -2.18 -0.44
N SER A 118 -8.40 -1.59 -0.29
CA SER A 118 -9.24 -1.76 0.90
C SER A 118 -9.70 -3.21 1.05
N ALA A 119 -10.21 -3.81 -0.02
CA ALA A 119 -10.63 -5.22 -0.01
C ALA A 119 -9.47 -6.15 0.34
N GLN A 120 -8.27 -5.91 -0.22
CA GLN A 120 -7.06 -6.66 0.12
C GLN A 120 -6.72 -6.54 1.60
N TYR A 121 -6.73 -5.29 2.14
CA TYR A 121 -6.44 -5.04 3.54
C TYR A 121 -7.38 -5.82 4.46
N HIS A 122 -8.68 -5.68 4.30
CA HIS A 122 -9.68 -6.33 5.16
C HIS A 122 -9.61 -7.85 5.07
N ARG A 123 -9.41 -8.40 3.87
CA ARG A 123 -9.23 -9.84 3.66
C ARG A 123 -8.01 -10.41 4.40
N ILE A 124 -6.90 -9.68 4.41
CA ILE A 124 -5.67 -10.11 5.12
C ILE A 124 -5.83 -9.86 6.62
N ALA A 125 -6.40 -8.72 7.03
CA ALA A 125 -6.58 -8.35 8.42
C ALA A 125 -7.43 -9.36 9.20
N ALA A 126 -8.49 -9.87 8.59
CA ALA A 126 -9.35 -10.89 9.18
C ALA A 126 -8.61 -12.20 9.54
N ARG A 127 -7.53 -12.55 8.79
CA ARG A 127 -6.80 -13.81 8.98
C ARG A 127 -5.46 -13.65 9.70
N ARG A 128 -4.79 -12.51 9.51
CA ARG A 128 -3.40 -12.31 9.94
C ARG A 128 -3.20 -11.11 10.85
N GLY A 129 -4.25 -10.30 11.07
CA GLY A 129 -4.24 -9.08 11.87
C GLY A 129 -3.83 -7.83 11.10
N LYS A 130 -4.22 -6.66 11.64
CA LYS A 130 -4.11 -5.34 11.00
C LYS A 130 -2.68 -4.95 10.60
N ASN A 131 -1.68 -5.22 11.45
CA ASN A 131 -0.29 -4.85 11.16
C ASN A 131 0.29 -5.62 9.97
N LYS A 132 -0.01 -6.91 9.85
CA LYS A 132 0.45 -7.72 8.70
C LYS A 132 -0.29 -7.32 7.43
N ALA A 133 -1.56 -6.97 7.53
CA ALA A 133 -2.35 -6.46 6.41
C ALA A 133 -1.76 -5.14 5.89
N ALA A 134 -1.44 -4.19 6.77
CA ALA A 134 -0.84 -2.93 6.39
C ALA A 134 0.50 -3.12 5.64
N VAL A 135 1.37 -4.01 6.12
CA VAL A 135 2.65 -4.30 5.43
C VAL A 135 2.42 -4.96 4.07
N ALA A 136 1.46 -5.89 3.97
CA ALA A 136 1.15 -6.56 2.69
C ALA A 136 0.55 -5.58 1.66
N VAL A 137 -0.33 -4.68 2.09
CA VAL A 137 -0.89 -3.65 1.20
C VAL A 137 0.17 -2.61 0.83
N ALA A 138 1.04 -2.20 1.76
CA ALA A 138 2.18 -1.34 1.48
C ALA A 138 3.12 -1.94 0.41
N HIS A 139 3.38 -3.25 0.48
CA HIS A 139 4.11 -3.97 -0.57
C HIS A 139 3.37 -3.88 -1.92
N THR A 140 2.06 -4.11 -1.93
CA THR A 140 1.26 -4.02 -3.17
C THR A 140 1.29 -2.60 -3.75
N ILE A 141 1.13 -1.56 -2.91
CA ILE A 141 1.24 -0.16 -3.34
C ILE A 141 2.61 0.10 -3.99
N LEU A 142 3.71 -0.36 -3.38
CA LEU A 142 5.05 -0.17 -3.96
C LEU A 142 5.22 -0.88 -5.31
N VAL A 143 4.64 -2.07 -5.47
CA VAL A 143 4.64 -2.79 -6.77
C VAL A 143 3.84 -2.01 -7.81
N ILE A 144 2.70 -1.45 -7.44
CA ILE A 144 1.88 -0.60 -8.32
C ILE A 144 2.69 0.63 -8.75
N ILE A 145 3.30 1.36 -7.80
CA ILE A 145 4.16 2.52 -8.07
C ILE A 145 5.27 2.16 -9.06
N TYR A 146 5.97 1.04 -8.82
CA TYR A 146 7.03 0.57 -9.72
C TYR A 146 6.50 0.33 -11.14
N CYS A 147 5.35 -0.32 -11.29
CA CYS A 147 4.76 -0.57 -12.60
C CYS A 147 4.29 0.72 -13.30
N MET A 148 3.68 1.64 -12.56
CA MET A 148 3.22 2.93 -13.07
C MET A 148 4.39 3.78 -13.56
N LEU A 149 5.44 3.95 -12.75
CA LEU A 149 6.63 4.73 -13.14
C LEU A 149 7.42 4.08 -14.28
N LYS A 150 7.53 2.75 -14.29
CA LYS A 150 8.28 2.03 -15.32
C LYS A 150 7.62 2.10 -16.69
N ASN A 151 6.29 2.03 -16.73
CA ASN A 151 5.52 1.93 -17.97
C ASN A 151 4.81 3.24 -18.33
N HIS A 152 4.92 4.29 -17.49
CA HIS A 152 4.19 5.56 -17.62
C HIS A 152 2.67 5.35 -17.78
N LEU A 153 2.10 4.44 -16.99
CA LEU A 153 0.67 4.11 -17.03
C LEU A 153 -0.04 4.66 -15.79
N PRO A 154 -1.28 5.17 -15.94
CA PRO A 154 -2.11 5.62 -14.83
C PRO A 154 -2.53 4.45 -13.94
N TYR A 155 -2.95 4.76 -12.72
CA TYR A 155 -3.52 3.77 -11.82
C TYR A 155 -4.83 3.20 -12.38
N GLN A 156 -4.97 1.86 -12.32
CA GLN A 156 -6.21 1.18 -12.70
C GLN A 156 -6.83 0.53 -11.47
N GLU A 157 -7.98 1.05 -11.06
CA GLU A 157 -8.73 0.46 -9.95
C GLU A 157 -9.40 -0.85 -10.39
N MET A 158 -9.09 -1.93 -9.67
CA MET A 158 -9.63 -3.27 -9.97
C MET A 158 -10.94 -3.58 -9.24
N GLY A 159 -11.34 -2.70 -8.32
CA GLY A 159 -12.57 -2.81 -7.55
C GLY A 159 -12.51 -3.77 -6.36
N ALA A 160 -13.45 -3.60 -5.44
CA ALA A 160 -13.54 -4.40 -4.21
C ALA A 160 -13.86 -5.88 -4.48
N ASP A 161 -14.52 -6.17 -5.57
CA ASP A 161 -14.97 -7.50 -5.98
C ASP A 161 -13.90 -8.33 -6.71
N TYR A 162 -12.71 -7.75 -6.98
CA TYR A 162 -11.59 -8.42 -7.65
C TYR A 162 -11.30 -9.82 -7.09
N PHE A 163 -11.21 -9.94 -5.77
CA PHE A 163 -10.92 -11.23 -5.12
C PHE A 163 -12.09 -12.22 -5.19
N ALA A 164 -13.32 -11.74 -5.25
CA ALA A 164 -14.49 -12.56 -5.45
C ALA A 164 -14.52 -13.11 -6.88
N LYS A 165 -14.25 -12.27 -7.89
CA LYS A 165 -14.19 -12.66 -9.29
C LYS A 165 -13.13 -13.74 -9.56
N ILE A 166 -11.90 -13.55 -9.08
CA ILE A 166 -10.81 -14.53 -9.26
C ILE A 166 -11.13 -15.86 -8.56
N ASN A 167 -11.76 -15.81 -7.39
CA ASN A 167 -12.04 -17.00 -6.61
C ASN A 167 -13.49 -17.50 -6.78
N ALA A 168 -14.25 -17.01 -7.74
CA ALA A 168 -15.68 -17.32 -7.91
C ALA A 168 -15.95 -18.83 -7.88
N LYS A 169 -15.16 -19.63 -8.61
CA LYS A 169 -15.28 -21.09 -8.64
C LYS A 169 -15.03 -21.72 -7.25
N ALA A 170 -14.02 -21.23 -6.52
CA ALA A 170 -13.68 -21.72 -5.19
C ALA A 170 -14.75 -21.32 -4.15
N ILE A 171 -15.28 -20.09 -4.25
CA ILE A 171 -16.37 -19.61 -3.38
C ILE A 171 -17.63 -20.42 -3.63
N LYS A 172 -18.01 -20.63 -4.88
CA LYS A 172 -19.13 -21.47 -5.29
C LYS A 172 -19.01 -22.89 -4.68
N ASN A 173 -17.89 -23.56 -4.93
CA ASN A 173 -17.68 -24.93 -4.44
C ASN A 173 -17.69 -25.01 -2.89
N ARG A 174 -17.21 -23.96 -2.21
CA ARG A 174 -17.24 -23.88 -0.75
C ARG A 174 -18.68 -23.73 -0.22
N ALA A 175 -19.47 -22.87 -0.85
CA ALA A 175 -20.87 -22.66 -0.49
C ALA A 175 -21.70 -23.95 -0.68
N ILE A 176 -21.49 -24.65 -1.81
CA ILE A 176 -22.13 -25.94 -2.08
C ILE A 176 -21.81 -26.95 -0.95
N LYS A 177 -20.53 -27.15 -0.66
CA LYS A 177 -20.11 -28.07 0.39
C LYS A 177 -20.70 -27.73 1.76
N GLN A 178 -20.82 -26.45 2.11
CA GLN A 178 -21.43 -26.02 3.36
C GLN A 178 -22.92 -26.38 3.42
N LEU A 179 -23.66 -26.20 2.34
CA LEU A 179 -25.08 -26.56 2.27
C LEU A 179 -25.26 -28.07 2.30
N GLU A 180 -24.44 -28.84 1.60
CA GLU A 180 -24.45 -30.31 1.62
C GLU A 180 -24.16 -30.88 3.03
N MET A 181 -23.21 -30.27 3.77
CA MET A 181 -22.93 -30.65 5.16
C MET A 181 -24.11 -30.38 6.12
N LEU A 182 -24.97 -29.43 5.77
CA LEU A 182 -26.22 -29.15 6.50
C LEU A 182 -27.41 -30.02 6.06
N GLY A 183 -27.18 -31.00 5.16
CA GLY A 183 -28.19 -31.94 4.68
C GLY A 183 -29.02 -31.44 3.49
N TYR A 184 -28.66 -30.33 2.84
CA TYR A 184 -29.38 -29.80 1.66
C TYR A 184 -28.83 -30.40 0.37
N GLN A 185 -29.71 -30.74 -0.57
CA GLN A 185 -29.34 -31.01 -1.95
C GLN A 185 -29.27 -29.68 -2.73
N VAL A 186 -28.11 -29.35 -3.31
CA VAL A 186 -27.88 -28.07 -3.99
C VAL A 186 -27.95 -28.27 -5.49
N LYS A 187 -28.97 -27.70 -6.16
CA LYS A 187 -29.00 -27.51 -7.60
C LYS A 187 -28.58 -26.08 -7.94
N ILE A 188 -27.72 -25.93 -8.95
CA ILE A 188 -27.20 -24.62 -9.37
C ILE A 188 -27.80 -24.36 -10.74
N GLU A 189 -28.56 -23.26 -10.83
CA GLU A 189 -29.07 -22.71 -12.08
C GLU A 189 -28.36 -21.37 -12.30
N ALA A 190 -27.87 -21.10 -13.53
CA ALA A 190 -27.31 -19.82 -13.89
C ALA A 190 -28.47 -18.83 -14.11
N ALA A 191 -28.36 -17.63 -13.50
CA ALA A 191 -29.30 -16.54 -13.70
C ALA A 191 -29.00 -15.81 -15.00
#